data_653dcbf907d278c456c5472f29eaed88
#
_entry.id   653dcbf907d278c456c5472f29eaed88
#
_cell.length_a   1.000
_cell.length_b   1.000
_cell.length_c   1.000
_cell.angle_alpha   90.00
_cell.angle_beta   90.00
_cell.angle_gamma   90.00
#
_symmetry.space_group_name_H-M   'P 1'
#
loop_
_entity.id
_entity.type
_entity.pdbx_description
1 polymer ?
#
loop_
_entity_poly.entity_id
_entity_poly.type
_entity_poly.pdbx_seq_one_letter_code
_entity_poly.pdbx_strand_id
1 'polypeptide(L)'
;MVDVLALTLTWTPGIRGVLVVAVGIIVLMGSVYLMLGTNSGFRLGFLLALTGLMGWMTIMGVVWMIYGIGRTGPAPTWEVLEINRGDLTQAELEQARLLPEPDALPEPSEFLEKDDELAAQFEQQPRPPTLGDLLGVRPEIQDDLPLEDGWHLLSTSDPQTGEAQAVASAYLVEERKLFESSSEYVVLDAYSKGGKPRRDGDEGALERAGIKVKNSLTPFHPPHYAVVQVQKAVEQAEKPGQPPPIAVPDENEPVISVIMERNLGAKRRPSFFLTLFSLAVFLVCCNTLNRRERLVNEARSNLPARV
;
A
#
# COMPACT_ATOMS: atom_id res chain seq x y z
N MET A 1 -7.59 -35.97 39.96
CA MET A 1 -7.57 -35.79 38.49
C MET A 1 -7.16 -34.37 38.28
N VAL A 2 -5.87 -34.13 38.05
CA VAL A 2 -5.28 -32.79 37.95
C VAL A 2 -5.38 -32.39 36.49
N ASP A 3 -6.35 -31.54 36.18
CA ASP A 3 -6.35 -30.83 34.90
C ASP A 3 -5.12 -29.90 34.85
N VAL A 4 -4.09 -30.43 34.24
CA VAL A 4 -2.94 -29.64 33.87
C VAL A 4 -3.46 -28.56 32.89
N LEU A 5 -3.45 -27.32 33.34
CA LEU A 5 -3.65 -26.13 32.53
C LEU A 5 -2.79 -26.27 31.26
N ALA A 6 -3.39 -26.78 30.21
CA ALA A 6 -2.82 -26.70 28.86
C ALA A 6 -2.86 -25.24 28.46
N LEU A 7 -1.82 -24.51 28.82
CA LEU A 7 -1.51 -23.21 28.22
C LEU A 7 -1.32 -23.45 26.71
N THR A 8 -2.42 -23.41 25.97
CA THR A 8 -2.35 -23.34 24.50
C THR A 8 -1.79 -21.96 24.14
N LEU A 9 -0.46 -21.86 24.13
CA LEU A 9 0.21 -20.74 23.53
C LEU A 9 -0.10 -20.76 22.04
N THR A 10 -1.09 -19.99 21.63
CA THR A 10 -1.36 -19.77 20.21
C THR A 10 -0.19 -18.99 19.63
N TRP A 11 0.73 -19.70 19.00
CA TRP A 11 1.89 -19.14 18.32
C TRP A 11 1.43 -18.39 17.07
N THR A 12 1.01 -17.13 17.25
CA THR A 12 0.73 -16.28 16.11
C THR A 12 2.02 -16.02 15.31
N PRO A 13 1.96 -15.91 13.98
CA PRO A 13 3.14 -15.64 13.14
C PRO A 13 3.95 -14.44 13.61
N GLY A 14 3.29 -13.42 14.16
CA GLY A 14 3.93 -12.22 14.69
C GLY A 14 4.82 -12.50 15.92
N ILE A 15 4.35 -13.31 16.87
CA ILE A 15 5.12 -13.67 18.07
C ILE A 15 6.34 -14.52 17.70
N ARG A 16 6.19 -15.46 16.77
CA ARG A 16 7.32 -16.26 16.25
C ARG A 16 8.41 -15.36 15.64
N GLY A 17 8.00 -14.41 14.81
CA GLY A 17 8.94 -13.47 14.17
C GLY A 17 9.74 -12.66 15.19
N VAL A 18 9.08 -12.11 16.21
CA VAL A 18 9.75 -11.35 17.28
C VAL A 18 10.72 -12.23 18.07
N LEU A 19 10.32 -13.46 18.43
CA LEU A 19 11.20 -14.38 19.17
C LEU A 19 12.43 -14.79 18.37
N VAL A 20 12.27 -15.13 17.08
CA VAL A 20 13.41 -15.49 16.21
C VAL A 20 14.40 -14.33 16.10
N VAL A 21 13.90 -13.10 15.91
CA VAL A 21 14.77 -11.91 15.86
C VAL A 21 15.45 -11.66 17.20
N ALA A 22 14.74 -11.77 18.32
CA ALA A 22 15.32 -11.60 19.66
C ALA A 22 16.42 -12.62 19.94
N VAL A 23 16.18 -13.90 19.67
CA VAL A 23 17.20 -14.96 19.82
C VAL A 23 18.39 -14.70 18.89
N GLY A 24 18.16 -14.33 17.63
CA GLY A 24 19.21 -13.99 16.68
C GLY A 24 20.09 -12.84 17.18
N ILE A 25 19.49 -11.77 17.70
CA ILE A 25 20.24 -10.63 18.28
C ILE A 25 21.03 -11.06 19.51
N ILE A 26 20.43 -11.83 20.44
CA ILE A 26 21.10 -12.30 21.65
C ILE A 26 22.30 -13.17 21.30
N VAL A 27 22.15 -14.11 20.37
CA VAL A 27 23.24 -14.99 19.95
C VAL A 27 24.34 -14.19 19.23
N LEU A 28 23.98 -13.34 18.28
CA LEU A 28 24.93 -12.54 17.52
C LEU A 28 25.68 -11.56 18.42
N MET A 29 24.94 -10.72 19.16
CA MET A 29 25.51 -9.73 20.05
C MET A 29 26.25 -10.38 21.21
N GLY A 30 25.71 -11.46 21.78
CA GLY A 30 26.31 -12.20 22.88
C GLY A 30 27.65 -12.82 22.49
N SER A 31 27.75 -13.46 21.33
CA SER A 31 29.04 -14.04 20.86
C SER A 31 30.10 -12.97 20.59
N VAL A 32 29.73 -11.87 19.92
CA VAL A 32 30.63 -10.74 19.67
C VAL A 32 31.05 -10.09 20.99
N TYR A 33 30.13 -9.91 21.94
CA TYR A 33 30.41 -9.38 23.27
C TYR A 33 31.37 -10.26 24.04
N LEU A 34 31.18 -11.58 24.07
CA LEU A 34 32.12 -12.49 24.74
C LEU A 34 33.53 -12.41 24.14
N MET A 35 33.62 -12.43 22.80
CA MET A 35 34.89 -12.30 22.10
C MET A 35 35.62 -10.98 22.41
N LEU A 36 34.89 -9.87 22.36
CA LEU A 36 35.46 -8.56 22.66
C LEU A 36 35.75 -8.38 24.16
N GLY A 37 34.90 -8.91 25.04
CA GLY A 37 35.03 -8.82 26.49
C GLY A 37 36.26 -9.53 27.02
N THR A 38 36.62 -10.68 26.46
CA THR A 38 37.87 -11.42 26.83
C THR A 38 39.11 -10.67 26.41
N ASN A 39 39.10 -9.94 25.29
CA ASN A 39 40.26 -9.24 24.76
C ASN A 39 40.42 -7.80 25.29
N SER A 40 39.32 -7.09 25.50
CA SER A 40 39.33 -5.65 25.83
C SER A 40 38.77 -5.33 27.22
N GLY A 41 38.32 -6.34 27.93
CA GLY A 41 37.58 -6.20 29.19
C GLY A 41 36.09 -6.00 28.98
N PHE A 42 35.29 -6.53 29.88
CA PHE A 42 33.81 -6.67 29.70
C PHE A 42 33.07 -5.35 29.43
N ARG A 43 33.46 -4.26 30.10
CA ARG A 43 32.81 -2.95 29.91
C ARG A 43 33.06 -2.37 28.53
N LEU A 44 34.32 -2.45 28.05
CA LEU A 44 34.66 -1.96 26.71
C LEU A 44 34.12 -2.88 25.63
N GLY A 45 34.25 -4.20 25.85
CA GLY A 45 33.70 -5.20 24.92
C GLY A 45 32.18 -5.03 24.69
N PHE A 46 31.44 -4.77 25.77
CA PHE A 46 29.99 -4.47 25.63
C PHE A 46 29.73 -3.21 24.82
N LEU A 47 30.44 -2.12 25.10
CA LEU A 47 30.27 -0.85 24.39
C LEU A 47 30.59 -0.99 22.88
N LEU A 48 31.68 -1.73 22.56
CA LEU A 48 32.07 -2.00 21.17
C LEU A 48 31.02 -2.88 20.44
N ALA A 49 30.55 -3.97 21.09
CA ALA A 49 29.53 -4.84 20.52
C ALA A 49 28.23 -4.09 20.28
N LEU A 50 27.81 -3.27 21.26
CA LEU A 50 26.60 -2.44 21.13
C LEU A 50 26.75 -1.40 20.00
N THR A 51 27.89 -0.74 19.89
CA THR A 51 28.19 0.23 18.83
C THR A 51 28.10 -0.44 17.47
N GLY A 52 28.71 -1.62 17.31
CA GLY A 52 28.65 -2.38 16.07
C GLY A 52 27.21 -2.79 15.70
N LEU A 53 26.45 -3.32 16.67
CA LEU A 53 25.06 -3.70 16.47
C LEU A 53 24.19 -2.50 16.05
N MET A 54 24.30 -1.37 16.77
CA MET A 54 23.50 -0.19 16.47
C MET A 54 23.88 0.45 15.14
N GLY A 55 25.15 0.45 14.76
CA GLY A 55 25.61 0.89 13.44
C GLY A 55 25.04 0.00 12.33
N TRP A 56 25.10 -1.31 12.49
CA TRP A 56 24.49 -2.25 11.55
C TRP A 56 22.98 -2.09 11.46
N MET A 57 22.27 -1.98 12.59
CA MET A 57 20.82 -1.74 12.63
C MET A 57 20.43 -0.42 11.96
N THR A 58 21.25 0.62 12.07
CA THR A 58 21.03 1.89 11.39
C THR A 58 21.06 1.70 9.87
N ILE A 59 22.08 1.01 9.34
CA ILE A 59 22.22 0.72 7.91
C ILE A 59 21.02 -0.13 7.43
N MET A 60 20.70 -1.19 8.16
CA MET A 60 19.57 -2.05 7.83
C MET A 60 18.24 -1.30 7.88
N GLY A 61 18.05 -0.43 8.86
CA GLY A 61 16.86 0.40 8.97
C GLY A 61 16.69 1.37 7.78
N VAL A 62 17.80 1.97 7.32
CA VAL A 62 17.79 2.79 6.09
C VAL A 62 17.39 1.95 4.86
N VAL A 63 17.98 0.77 4.71
CA VAL A 63 17.62 -0.15 3.62
C VAL A 63 16.13 -0.52 3.70
N TRP A 64 15.63 -0.87 4.88
CA TRP A 64 14.20 -1.19 5.07
C TRP A 64 13.28 -0.01 4.75
N MET A 65 13.70 1.21 5.10
CA MET A 65 12.95 2.43 4.79
C MET A 65 12.88 2.70 3.28
N ILE A 66 14.00 2.49 2.56
CA ILE A 66 14.07 2.71 1.11
C ILE A 66 13.22 1.67 0.36
N TYR A 67 13.42 0.39 0.67
CA TYR A 67 12.77 -0.72 -0.05
C TYR A 67 11.38 -1.08 0.51
N GLY A 68 11.00 -0.58 1.68
CA GLY A 68 9.73 -0.91 2.32
C GLY A 68 9.60 -2.39 2.72
N ILE A 69 10.72 -2.98 3.14
CA ILE A 69 10.84 -4.37 3.62
C ILE A 69 11.10 -4.41 5.13
N GLY A 70 11.24 -5.59 5.71
CA GLY A 70 11.46 -5.79 7.13
C GLY A 70 10.21 -5.56 7.96
N ARG A 71 10.34 -4.85 9.10
CA ARG A 71 9.16 -4.50 9.91
C ARG A 71 8.41 -3.34 9.27
N THR A 72 7.33 -3.66 8.58
CA THR A 72 6.46 -2.69 7.92
C THR A 72 5.24 -2.36 8.76
N GLY A 73 4.73 -1.14 8.62
CA GLY A 73 3.41 -0.74 9.10
C GLY A 73 2.29 -1.15 8.13
N PRO A 74 1.06 -0.71 8.37
CA PRO A 74 -0.07 -1.00 7.50
C PRO A 74 0.21 -0.50 6.08
N ALA A 75 -0.19 -1.33 5.11
CA ALA A 75 -0.12 -0.99 3.69
C ALA A 75 -1.16 0.10 3.35
N PRO A 76 -0.97 0.83 2.24
CA PRO A 76 -2.01 1.68 1.71
C PRO A 76 -3.27 0.85 1.41
N THR A 77 -4.44 1.40 1.73
CA THR A 77 -5.74 0.78 1.44
C THR A 77 -6.75 1.87 1.11
N TRP A 78 -7.91 1.47 0.60
CA TRP A 78 -9.05 2.35 0.44
C TRP A 78 -9.91 2.29 1.71
N GLU A 79 -10.44 3.43 2.14
CA GLU A 79 -11.40 3.56 3.24
C GLU A 79 -12.70 4.10 2.67
N VAL A 80 -13.80 3.40 2.91
CA VAL A 80 -15.12 3.84 2.44
C VAL A 80 -15.58 5.01 3.30
N LEU A 81 -15.87 6.13 2.64
CA LEU A 81 -16.42 7.33 3.28
C LEU A 81 -17.93 7.23 3.36
N GLU A 82 -18.57 6.97 2.21
CA GLU A 82 -20.02 6.88 2.12
C GLU A 82 -20.48 5.95 0.99
N ILE A 83 -21.75 5.58 1.04
CA ILE A 83 -22.48 4.94 -0.06
C ILE A 83 -23.60 5.88 -0.47
N ASN A 84 -23.61 6.24 -1.74
CA ASN A 84 -24.70 6.96 -2.36
C ASN A 84 -25.54 5.98 -3.22
N ARG A 85 -26.86 6.14 -3.20
CA ARG A 85 -27.79 5.35 -4.04
C ARG A 85 -28.54 6.29 -4.95
N GLY A 86 -28.38 6.10 -6.25
CA GLY A 86 -28.97 6.93 -7.28
C GLY A 86 -28.17 8.20 -7.53
N ASP A 87 -28.79 9.35 -7.34
CA ASP A 87 -28.26 10.66 -7.70
C ASP A 87 -27.01 11.07 -6.89
N LEU A 88 -25.85 11.12 -7.55
CA LEU A 88 -24.58 11.54 -6.96
C LEU A 88 -24.54 13.02 -6.56
N THR A 89 -25.44 13.87 -7.06
CA THR A 89 -25.51 15.28 -6.67
C THR A 89 -25.82 15.46 -5.19
N GLN A 90 -26.34 14.42 -4.53
CA GLN A 90 -26.66 14.40 -3.11
C GLN A 90 -25.55 13.78 -2.23
N ALA A 91 -24.42 13.38 -2.82
CA ALA A 91 -23.30 12.83 -2.08
C ALA A 91 -22.77 13.83 -1.03
N GLU A 92 -22.32 13.34 0.14
CA GLU A 92 -21.71 14.18 1.16
C GLU A 92 -20.38 14.76 0.67
N LEU A 93 -19.59 13.98 -0.08
CA LEU A 93 -18.36 14.43 -0.69
C LEU A 93 -18.67 15.33 -1.91
N GLU A 94 -18.47 16.64 -1.77
CA GLU A 94 -18.71 17.63 -2.83
C GLU A 94 -18.03 17.29 -4.16
N GLN A 95 -16.86 16.68 -4.10
CA GLN A 95 -16.10 16.32 -5.29
C GLN A 95 -16.73 15.15 -6.06
N ALA A 96 -17.42 14.23 -5.39
CA ALA A 96 -18.14 13.15 -6.04
C ALA A 96 -19.40 13.62 -6.79
N ARG A 97 -19.95 14.77 -6.40
CA ARG A 97 -21.11 15.40 -7.08
C ARG A 97 -20.81 15.85 -8.51
N LEU A 98 -19.54 15.95 -8.88
CA LEU A 98 -19.08 16.36 -10.20
C LEU A 98 -18.90 15.17 -11.15
N LEU A 99 -19.10 13.96 -10.67
CA LEU A 99 -19.10 12.79 -11.54
C LEU A 99 -20.39 12.76 -12.38
N PRO A 100 -20.30 12.47 -13.68
CA PRO A 100 -21.46 12.29 -14.52
C PRO A 100 -22.25 11.06 -14.06
N GLU A 101 -23.54 11.08 -14.33
CA GLU A 101 -24.36 9.87 -14.23
C GLU A 101 -23.90 8.86 -15.30
N PRO A 102 -24.02 7.55 -15.06
CA PRO A 102 -23.58 6.54 -16.03
C PRO A 102 -24.18 6.73 -17.43
N ASP A 103 -25.44 7.16 -17.49
CA ASP A 103 -26.16 7.41 -18.74
C ASP A 103 -25.64 8.64 -19.53
N ALA A 104 -24.87 9.51 -18.90
CA ALA A 104 -24.26 10.67 -19.53
C ALA A 104 -22.92 10.34 -20.20
N LEU A 105 -22.38 9.15 -19.97
CA LEU A 105 -21.16 8.68 -20.62
C LEU A 105 -21.49 8.14 -22.03
N PRO A 106 -20.56 8.31 -22.99
CA PRO A 106 -20.71 7.68 -24.29
C PRO A 106 -20.70 6.15 -24.15
N GLU A 107 -21.52 5.49 -24.95
CA GLU A 107 -21.52 4.03 -24.96
C GLU A 107 -20.22 3.45 -25.52
N PRO A 108 -19.71 2.35 -24.97
CA PRO A 108 -18.51 1.67 -25.50
C PRO A 108 -18.62 1.34 -27.00
N SER A 109 -19.83 1.05 -27.48
CA SER A 109 -20.15 0.78 -28.89
C SER A 109 -19.72 1.93 -29.81
N GLU A 110 -19.87 3.19 -29.39
CA GLU A 110 -19.50 4.35 -30.21
C GLU A 110 -17.99 4.42 -30.51
N PHE A 111 -17.17 3.98 -29.59
CA PHE A 111 -15.72 3.91 -29.80
C PHE A 111 -15.33 2.73 -30.68
N LEU A 112 -16.01 1.60 -30.55
CA LEU A 112 -15.77 0.42 -31.38
C LEU A 112 -16.16 0.65 -32.83
N GLU A 113 -17.22 1.42 -33.09
CA GLU A 113 -17.62 1.80 -34.45
C GLU A 113 -16.62 2.73 -35.14
N LYS A 114 -15.87 3.50 -34.39
CA LYS A 114 -14.88 4.47 -34.91
C LYS A 114 -13.48 3.86 -35.12
N ASP A 115 -13.17 2.74 -34.47
CA ASP A 115 -11.85 2.11 -34.50
C ASP A 115 -11.97 0.59 -34.74
N ASP A 116 -11.77 0.17 -35.99
CA ASP A 116 -11.84 -1.23 -36.40
C ASP A 116 -10.78 -2.11 -35.71
N GLU A 117 -9.58 -1.54 -35.37
CA GLU A 117 -8.53 -2.28 -34.67
C GLU A 117 -8.94 -2.55 -33.23
N LEU A 118 -9.58 -1.57 -32.58
CA LEU A 118 -10.11 -1.72 -31.24
C LEU A 118 -11.25 -2.74 -31.23
N ALA A 119 -12.20 -2.66 -32.17
CA ALA A 119 -13.30 -3.60 -32.31
C ALA A 119 -12.81 -5.05 -32.47
N ALA A 120 -11.80 -5.29 -33.30
CA ALA A 120 -11.22 -6.63 -33.54
C ALA A 120 -10.63 -7.25 -32.26
N GLN A 121 -10.12 -6.45 -31.32
CA GLN A 121 -9.56 -6.96 -30.08
C GLN A 121 -10.64 -7.48 -29.10
N PHE A 122 -11.85 -6.93 -29.19
CA PHE A 122 -12.97 -7.29 -28.32
C PHE A 122 -13.96 -8.26 -28.96
N GLU A 123 -13.85 -8.54 -30.27
CA GLU A 123 -14.77 -9.42 -31.02
C GLU A 123 -14.89 -10.84 -30.42
N GLN A 124 -13.82 -11.34 -29.81
CA GLN A 124 -13.80 -12.70 -29.22
C GLN A 124 -14.16 -12.74 -27.73
N GLN A 125 -14.46 -11.61 -27.13
CA GLN A 125 -14.82 -11.58 -25.71
C GLN A 125 -16.26 -12.04 -25.50
N PRO A 126 -16.54 -12.83 -24.45
CA PRO A 126 -17.88 -13.36 -24.19
C PRO A 126 -18.86 -12.30 -23.69
N ARG A 127 -18.39 -11.14 -23.27
CA ARG A 127 -19.18 -10.02 -22.76
C ARG A 127 -18.90 -8.75 -23.57
N PRO A 128 -19.87 -7.84 -23.68
CA PRO A 128 -19.61 -6.51 -24.22
C PRO A 128 -18.54 -5.80 -23.38
N PRO A 129 -17.57 -5.11 -23.99
CA PRO A 129 -16.55 -4.38 -23.27
C PRO A 129 -17.15 -3.17 -22.56
N THR A 130 -16.58 -2.84 -21.39
CA THR A 130 -16.88 -1.60 -20.66
C THR A 130 -15.92 -0.48 -21.11
N LEU A 131 -16.24 0.78 -20.77
CA LEU A 131 -15.31 1.91 -21.02
C LEU A 131 -13.96 1.69 -20.36
N GLY A 132 -13.94 1.09 -19.16
CA GLY A 132 -12.71 0.74 -18.47
C GLY A 132 -11.87 -0.32 -19.20
N ASP A 133 -12.53 -1.24 -19.94
CA ASP A 133 -11.82 -2.22 -20.79
C ASP A 133 -11.17 -1.53 -22.00
N LEU A 134 -11.89 -0.61 -22.65
CA LEU A 134 -11.39 0.16 -23.79
C LEU A 134 -10.20 1.03 -23.40
N LEU A 135 -10.26 1.70 -22.25
CA LEU A 135 -9.14 2.47 -21.69
C LEU A 135 -7.88 1.64 -21.41
N GLY A 136 -8.04 0.35 -21.15
CA GLY A 136 -6.92 -0.58 -20.98
C GLY A 136 -6.09 -0.76 -22.25
N VAL A 137 -6.71 -0.57 -23.41
CA VAL A 137 -6.11 -0.71 -24.76
C VAL A 137 -5.77 0.65 -25.35
N ARG A 138 -6.68 1.61 -25.21
CA ARG A 138 -6.58 2.97 -25.77
C ARG A 138 -6.75 4.02 -24.66
N PRO A 139 -5.67 4.41 -23.98
CA PRO A 139 -5.74 5.43 -22.92
C PRO A 139 -6.23 6.79 -23.38
N GLU A 140 -6.11 7.09 -24.69
CA GLU A 140 -6.53 8.36 -25.27
C GLU A 140 -8.06 8.57 -25.22
N ILE A 141 -8.84 7.50 -25.09
CA ILE A 141 -10.30 7.58 -24.89
C ILE A 141 -10.65 8.42 -23.64
N GLN A 142 -9.75 8.50 -22.67
CA GLN A 142 -9.94 9.32 -21.48
C GLN A 142 -10.23 10.79 -21.81
N ASP A 143 -9.61 11.33 -22.86
CA ASP A 143 -9.71 12.74 -23.25
C ASP A 143 -11.07 13.05 -23.92
N ASP A 144 -11.75 12.01 -24.42
CA ASP A 144 -13.07 12.11 -25.03
C ASP A 144 -14.23 11.95 -24.04
N LEU A 145 -13.92 11.57 -22.78
CA LEU A 145 -14.94 11.40 -21.75
C LEU A 145 -15.31 12.74 -21.10
N PRO A 146 -16.60 12.99 -20.82
CA PRO A 146 -17.08 14.23 -20.18
C PRO A 146 -16.77 14.22 -18.67
N LEU A 147 -15.51 14.04 -18.30
CA LEU A 147 -15.05 14.04 -16.90
C LEU A 147 -14.42 15.38 -16.58
N GLU A 148 -14.94 16.03 -15.56
CA GLU A 148 -14.49 17.36 -15.12
C GLU A 148 -13.65 17.27 -13.82
N ASP A 149 -13.00 18.39 -13.47
CA ASP A 149 -12.35 18.62 -12.19
C ASP A 149 -11.28 17.58 -11.80
N GLY A 150 -10.64 16.98 -12.80
CA GLY A 150 -9.55 16.03 -12.59
C GLY A 150 -9.99 14.62 -12.18
N TRP A 151 -11.24 14.26 -12.40
CA TRP A 151 -11.68 12.88 -12.38
C TRP A 151 -11.19 12.13 -13.62
N HIS A 152 -10.82 10.90 -13.41
CA HIS A 152 -10.38 9.97 -14.45
C HIS A 152 -11.13 8.66 -14.29
N LEU A 153 -11.58 8.09 -15.39
CA LEU A 153 -12.08 6.73 -15.40
C LEU A 153 -10.89 5.77 -15.25
N LEU A 154 -11.00 4.79 -14.38
CA LEU A 154 -9.96 3.79 -14.16
C LEU A 154 -10.12 2.64 -15.17
N SER A 155 -9.04 2.29 -15.83
CA SER A 155 -8.98 1.08 -16.64
C SER A 155 -9.19 -0.17 -15.78
N THR A 156 -9.84 -1.20 -16.32
CA THR A 156 -9.98 -2.51 -15.65
C THR A 156 -8.63 -3.21 -15.41
N SER A 157 -7.61 -2.87 -16.20
CA SER A 157 -6.25 -3.37 -16.05
C SER A 157 -5.41 -2.62 -14.99
N ASP A 158 -5.89 -1.49 -14.48
CA ASP A 158 -5.19 -0.73 -13.44
C ASP A 158 -5.28 -1.47 -12.09
N PRO A 159 -4.14 -1.74 -11.42
CA PRO A 159 -4.14 -2.36 -10.09
C PRO A 159 -5.00 -1.63 -9.06
N GLN A 160 -5.13 -0.31 -9.17
CA GLN A 160 -5.96 0.48 -8.26
C GLN A 160 -7.45 0.17 -8.41
N THR A 161 -7.90 -0.13 -9.64
CA THR A 161 -9.27 -0.56 -9.92
C THR A 161 -9.60 -1.83 -9.13
N GLY A 162 -8.74 -2.85 -9.24
CA GLY A 162 -8.94 -4.10 -8.52
C GLY A 162 -8.93 -3.93 -6.99
N GLU A 163 -8.02 -3.09 -6.46
CA GLU A 163 -7.99 -2.78 -5.03
C GLU A 163 -9.26 -2.05 -4.57
N ALA A 164 -9.72 -1.05 -5.32
CA ALA A 164 -10.91 -0.28 -4.99
C ALA A 164 -12.18 -1.15 -5.08
N GLN A 165 -12.32 -1.94 -6.14
CA GLN A 165 -13.43 -2.89 -6.30
C GLN A 165 -13.47 -3.94 -5.19
N ALA A 166 -12.32 -4.47 -4.77
CA ALA A 166 -12.25 -5.45 -3.68
C ALA A 166 -12.72 -4.83 -2.34
N VAL A 167 -12.33 -3.60 -2.04
CA VAL A 167 -12.77 -2.90 -0.82
C VAL A 167 -14.26 -2.57 -0.91
N ALA A 168 -14.74 -2.06 -2.04
CA ALA A 168 -16.16 -1.79 -2.26
C ALA A 168 -16.99 -3.06 -2.10
N SER A 169 -16.54 -4.19 -2.68
CA SER A 169 -17.19 -5.49 -2.56
C SER A 169 -17.27 -5.96 -1.11
N ALA A 170 -16.16 -5.95 -0.39
CA ALA A 170 -16.13 -6.33 1.03
C ALA A 170 -17.08 -5.46 1.86
N TYR A 171 -17.10 -4.17 1.61
CA TYR A 171 -17.98 -3.26 2.33
C TYR A 171 -19.47 -3.50 2.03
N LEU A 172 -19.84 -3.71 0.76
CA LEU A 172 -21.21 -3.95 0.35
C LEU A 172 -21.76 -5.29 0.86
N VAL A 173 -20.94 -6.35 0.81
CA VAL A 173 -21.34 -7.71 1.17
C VAL A 173 -21.16 -7.99 2.67
N GLU A 174 -19.99 -7.68 3.24
CA GLU A 174 -19.65 -8.12 4.61
C GLU A 174 -20.13 -7.10 5.66
N GLU A 175 -19.93 -5.80 5.42
CA GLU A 175 -20.24 -4.76 6.42
C GLU A 175 -21.67 -4.28 6.33
N ARG A 176 -22.11 -3.87 5.13
CA ARG A 176 -23.46 -3.33 4.93
C ARG A 176 -24.50 -4.39 4.63
N LYS A 177 -24.08 -5.58 4.18
CA LYS A 177 -24.95 -6.70 3.83
C LYS A 177 -26.08 -6.28 2.85
N LEU A 178 -25.71 -5.46 1.87
CA LEU A 178 -26.64 -5.01 0.83
C LEU A 178 -26.83 -6.09 -0.23
N PHE A 179 -25.83 -6.94 -0.40
CA PHE A 179 -25.81 -8.10 -1.27
C PHE A 179 -25.32 -9.32 -0.46
N GLU A 180 -25.77 -10.50 -0.82
CA GLU A 180 -25.30 -11.74 -0.19
C GLU A 180 -23.93 -12.17 -0.75
N SER A 181 -23.71 -11.84 -2.03
CA SER A 181 -22.47 -12.16 -2.72
C SER A 181 -22.12 -11.15 -3.82
N SER A 182 -20.89 -11.18 -4.30
CA SER A 182 -20.43 -10.35 -5.40
C SER A 182 -21.05 -10.71 -6.76
N SER A 183 -21.79 -11.81 -6.87
CA SER A 183 -22.50 -12.19 -8.09
C SER A 183 -23.87 -11.51 -8.26
N GLU A 184 -24.36 -10.83 -7.21
CA GLU A 184 -25.66 -10.14 -7.22
C GLU A 184 -25.62 -8.73 -7.80
N TYR A 185 -24.44 -8.23 -8.12
CA TYR A 185 -24.26 -6.91 -8.74
C TYR A 185 -23.19 -6.93 -9.82
N VAL A 186 -23.26 -5.94 -10.69
CA VAL A 186 -22.28 -5.67 -11.74
C VAL A 186 -21.54 -4.39 -11.38
N VAL A 187 -20.22 -4.40 -11.50
CA VAL A 187 -19.45 -3.16 -11.46
C VAL A 187 -19.57 -2.48 -12.81
N LEU A 188 -20.10 -1.27 -12.82
CA LEU A 188 -20.23 -0.45 -14.02
C LEU A 188 -18.89 0.20 -14.34
N ASP A 189 -18.50 1.16 -13.50
CA ASP A 189 -17.32 1.97 -13.68
C ASP A 189 -16.59 2.23 -12.35
N ALA A 190 -15.32 2.57 -12.47
CA ALA A 190 -14.51 3.00 -11.34
C ALA A 190 -13.77 4.29 -11.71
N TYR A 191 -13.89 5.30 -10.87
CA TYR A 191 -13.29 6.62 -11.07
C TYR A 191 -12.25 6.90 -10.01
N SER A 192 -11.27 7.73 -10.36
CA SER A 192 -10.23 8.18 -9.46
C SER A 192 -9.97 9.67 -9.62
N LYS A 193 -9.71 10.37 -8.51
CA LYS A 193 -9.34 11.79 -8.50
C LYS A 193 -8.23 12.06 -7.50
N GLY A 194 -7.26 12.85 -7.90
CA GLY A 194 -6.15 13.28 -7.03
C GLY A 194 -5.06 12.23 -6.88
N GLY A 195 -4.38 12.24 -5.74
CA GLY A 195 -3.25 11.35 -5.50
C GLY A 195 -1.95 11.82 -6.18
N LYS A 196 -1.05 10.89 -6.42
CA LYS A 196 0.21 11.16 -7.11
C LYS A 196 -0.03 11.23 -8.62
N PRO A 197 0.60 12.19 -9.33
CA PRO A 197 0.50 12.23 -10.77
C PRO A 197 0.88 10.87 -11.38
N ARG A 198 0.09 10.44 -12.36
CA ARG A 198 0.37 9.22 -13.14
C ARG A 198 1.74 9.34 -13.79
N ARG A 199 2.44 8.23 -13.88
CA ARG A 199 3.71 8.15 -14.57
C ARG A 199 3.43 7.95 -16.05
N ASP A 200 3.87 8.89 -16.85
CA ASP A 200 4.03 8.69 -18.27
C ASP A 200 5.25 7.77 -18.45
N GLY A 201 5.09 6.66 -19.15
CA GLY A 201 6.10 5.59 -19.20
C GLY A 201 7.47 5.97 -19.79
N ASP A 202 7.60 7.15 -20.37
CA ASP A 202 8.78 7.66 -21.09
C ASP A 202 9.85 8.35 -20.22
N GLU A 203 9.66 8.41 -18.90
CA GLU A 203 10.60 9.07 -17.99
C GLU A 203 11.95 8.35 -17.92
N GLY A 204 13.06 9.11 -18.05
CA GLY A 204 14.42 8.61 -17.88
C GLY A 204 14.73 8.12 -16.46
N ALA A 205 15.70 7.23 -16.29
CA ALA A 205 16.05 6.64 -14.98
C ALA A 205 16.41 7.68 -13.90
N LEU A 206 17.09 8.79 -14.29
CA LEU A 206 17.47 9.88 -13.39
C LEU A 206 16.27 10.72 -13.00
N GLU A 207 15.35 10.97 -13.92
CA GLU A 207 14.11 11.72 -13.71
C GLU A 207 13.20 10.94 -12.75
N ARG A 208 13.06 9.63 -12.94
CA ARG A 208 12.37 8.73 -12.00
C ARG A 208 12.95 8.80 -10.59
N ALA A 209 14.27 8.82 -10.46
CA ALA A 209 14.93 8.98 -9.16
C ALA A 209 14.63 10.34 -8.53
N GLY A 210 14.68 11.42 -9.30
CA GLY A 210 14.34 12.78 -8.86
C GLY A 210 12.90 12.91 -8.38
N ILE A 211 11.94 12.41 -9.16
CA ILE A 211 10.51 12.37 -8.80
C ILE A 211 10.28 11.55 -7.53
N LYS A 212 10.98 10.41 -7.40
CA LYS A 212 10.88 9.55 -6.22
C LYS A 212 11.39 10.23 -4.95
N VAL A 213 12.50 10.97 -5.06
CA VAL A 213 13.05 11.79 -3.97
C VAL A 213 12.11 12.93 -3.62
N LYS A 214 11.64 13.70 -4.62
CA LYS A 214 10.69 14.80 -4.45
C LYS A 214 9.41 14.32 -3.76
N ASN A 215 8.81 13.22 -4.23
CA ASN A 215 7.60 12.64 -3.65
C ASN A 215 7.81 12.07 -2.23
N SER A 216 9.04 11.67 -1.89
CA SER A 216 9.37 11.20 -0.54
C SER A 216 9.59 12.35 0.44
N LEU A 217 10.00 13.50 -0.04
CA LEU A 217 10.26 14.70 0.75
C LEU A 217 9.01 15.59 0.91
N THR A 218 7.97 15.41 0.07
CA THR A 218 6.71 16.15 0.19
C THR A 218 5.79 15.44 1.19
N PRO A 219 5.63 15.95 2.41
CA PRO A 219 4.82 15.29 3.44
C PRO A 219 3.31 15.40 3.18
N PHE A 220 2.90 16.35 2.35
CA PHE A 220 1.51 16.62 2.03
C PHE A 220 1.23 16.25 0.58
N HIS A 221 0.41 15.23 0.39
CA HIS A 221 -0.16 14.89 -0.91
C HIS A 221 -1.63 15.30 -0.92
N PRO A 222 -2.15 15.74 -2.08
CA PRO A 222 -3.58 15.95 -2.21
C PRO A 222 -4.32 14.63 -1.88
N PRO A 223 -5.50 14.70 -1.27
CA PRO A 223 -6.30 13.52 -1.01
C PRO A 223 -6.56 12.78 -2.34
N HIS A 224 -6.66 11.48 -2.25
CA HIS A 224 -6.88 10.60 -3.38
C HIS A 224 -8.20 9.88 -3.17
N TYR A 225 -9.16 10.16 -4.02
CA TYR A 225 -10.51 9.60 -3.96
C TYR A 225 -10.70 8.56 -5.06
N ALA A 226 -11.55 7.58 -4.79
CA ALA A 226 -12.07 6.68 -5.78
C ALA A 226 -13.58 6.51 -5.59
N VAL A 227 -14.30 6.35 -6.66
CA VAL A 227 -15.72 6.02 -6.67
C VAL A 227 -15.90 4.77 -7.52
N VAL A 228 -16.48 3.74 -6.92
CA VAL A 228 -16.85 2.50 -7.62
C VAL A 228 -18.37 2.47 -7.75
N GLN A 229 -18.86 2.43 -8.98
CA GLN A 229 -20.27 2.34 -9.27
C GLN A 229 -20.65 0.88 -9.53
N VAL A 230 -21.68 0.43 -8.83
CA VAL A 230 -22.22 -0.91 -8.99
C VAL A 230 -23.72 -0.84 -9.16
N GLN A 231 -24.28 -1.80 -9.87
CA GLN A 231 -25.73 -1.93 -10.05
C GLN A 231 -26.14 -3.37 -9.82
N LYS A 232 -27.31 -3.58 -9.23
CA LYS A 232 -27.84 -4.91 -8.98
C LYS A 232 -27.94 -5.67 -10.32
N ALA A 233 -27.56 -6.94 -10.30
CA ALA A 233 -27.66 -7.80 -11.45
C ALA A 233 -29.08 -8.36 -11.59
N VAL A 234 -29.52 -8.54 -12.84
CA VAL A 234 -30.76 -9.27 -13.15
C VAL A 234 -30.60 -10.72 -12.68
N GLU A 235 -31.60 -11.23 -11.95
CA GLU A 235 -31.61 -12.63 -11.54
C GLU A 235 -31.72 -13.55 -12.76
N GLN A 236 -30.70 -14.34 -12.99
CA GLN A 236 -30.66 -15.30 -14.09
C GLN A 236 -30.66 -16.73 -13.56
N ALA A 237 -31.52 -17.59 -14.12
CA ALA A 237 -31.59 -18.99 -13.74
C ALA A 237 -30.33 -19.75 -14.21
N GLU A 238 -29.56 -20.30 -13.30
CA GLU A 238 -28.45 -21.19 -13.62
C GLU A 238 -28.96 -22.51 -14.25
N LYS A 239 -28.38 -22.86 -15.37
CA LYS A 239 -28.68 -24.15 -16.04
C LYS A 239 -27.63 -25.18 -15.66
N PRO A 240 -28.01 -26.34 -15.08
CA PRO A 240 -27.05 -27.39 -14.74
C PRO A 240 -26.22 -27.82 -15.96
N GLY A 241 -24.89 -27.80 -15.81
CA GLY A 241 -23.95 -28.22 -16.85
C GLY A 241 -23.56 -27.13 -17.87
N GLN A 242 -24.02 -25.90 -17.70
CA GLN A 242 -23.54 -24.73 -18.46
C GLN A 242 -22.73 -23.81 -17.55
N PRO A 243 -21.79 -23.02 -18.11
CA PRO A 243 -21.13 -21.99 -17.33
C PRO A 243 -22.17 -21.00 -16.78
N PRO A 244 -21.92 -20.38 -15.59
CA PRO A 244 -22.84 -19.39 -15.04
C PRO A 244 -23.08 -18.27 -16.06
N PRO A 245 -24.32 -17.77 -16.16
CA PRO A 245 -24.64 -16.69 -17.08
C PRO A 245 -23.87 -15.42 -16.71
N ILE A 246 -23.56 -14.61 -17.71
CA ILE A 246 -22.91 -13.33 -17.49
C ILE A 246 -23.90 -12.40 -16.79
N ALA A 247 -23.47 -11.83 -15.65
CA ALA A 247 -24.28 -10.89 -14.91
C ALA A 247 -24.54 -9.62 -15.78
N VAL A 248 -25.78 -9.23 -15.89
CA VAL A 248 -26.24 -8.04 -16.60
C VAL A 248 -26.84 -7.09 -15.59
N PRO A 249 -26.52 -5.78 -15.61
CA PRO A 249 -27.11 -4.81 -14.70
C PRO A 249 -28.62 -4.69 -14.93
N ASP A 250 -29.39 -4.48 -13.85
CA ASP A 250 -30.82 -4.20 -13.92
C ASP A 250 -31.02 -2.69 -13.97
N GLU A 251 -31.42 -2.18 -15.13
CA GLU A 251 -31.66 -0.75 -15.39
C GLU A 251 -32.76 -0.14 -14.49
N ASN A 252 -33.63 -0.97 -13.92
CA ASN A 252 -34.69 -0.50 -13.02
C ASN A 252 -34.20 -0.29 -11.58
N GLU A 253 -33.02 -0.81 -11.23
CA GLU A 253 -32.45 -0.65 -9.91
C GLU A 253 -31.47 0.54 -9.88
N PRO A 254 -31.42 1.31 -8.78
CA PRO A 254 -30.55 2.47 -8.69
C PRO A 254 -29.07 2.06 -8.71
N VAL A 255 -28.25 2.88 -9.34
CA VAL A 255 -26.80 2.77 -9.27
C VAL A 255 -26.35 3.06 -7.83
N ILE A 256 -25.45 2.23 -7.30
CA ILE A 256 -24.87 2.40 -5.99
C ILE A 256 -23.42 2.84 -6.17
N SER A 257 -23.08 4.02 -5.69
CA SER A 257 -21.75 4.59 -5.74
C SER A 257 -21.08 4.45 -4.39
N VAL A 258 -19.98 3.70 -4.33
CA VAL A 258 -19.13 3.55 -3.14
C VAL A 258 -18.00 4.56 -3.25
N ILE A 259 -18.05 5.59 -2.41
CA ILE A 259 -17.09 6.69 -2.38
C ILE A 259 -16.02 6.39 -1.35
N MET A 260 -14.76 6.45 -1.74
CA MET A 260 -13.63 6.03 -0.93
C MET A 260 -12.50 7.06 -0.99
N GLU A 261 -11.72 7.12 0.09
CA GLU A 261 -10.47 7.87 0.18
C GLU A 261 -9.29 6.91 0.36
N ARG A 262 -8.16 7.25 -0.25
CA ARG A 262 -6.93 6.47 -0.13
C ARG A 262 -6.23 6.75 1.18
N ASN A 263 -6.26 5.82 2.11
CA ASN A 263 -5.37 5.83 3.25
C ASN A 263 -3.97 5.38 2.78
N LEU A 264 -3.01 6.29 2.84
CA LEU A 264 -1.63 6.02 2.43
C LEU A 264 -0.91 5.02 3.34
N GLY A 265 -1.55 4.64 4.45
CA GLY A 265 -0.96 3.74 5.42
C GLY A 265 0.28 4.33 6.11
N ALA A 266 0.99 3.48 6.79
CA ALA A 266 2.19 3.85 7.53
C ALA A 266 3.35 2.86 7.32
N LYS A 267 3.43 2.27 6.12
CA LYS A 267 4.34 1.16 5.80
C LYS A 267 5.79 1.41 6.26
N ARG A 268 6.29 2.65 6.12
CA ARG A 268 7.68 3.01 6.43
C ARG A 268 7.91 3.54 7.85
N ARG A 269 6.85 3.85 8.60
CA ARG A 269 6.97 4.43 9.95
C ARG A 269 7.79 3.56 10.92
N PRO A 270 7.57 2.24 11.04
CA PRO A 270 8.34 1.43 11.97
C PRO A 270 9.84 1.41 11.64
N SER A 271 10.21 1.32 10.36
CA SER A 271 11.60 1.34 9.91
C SER A 271 12.26 2.70 10.17
N PHE A 272 11.52 3.80 10.00
CA PHE A 272 11.99 5.15 10.31
C PHE A 272 12.33 5.30 11.80
N PHE A 273 11.43 4.92 12.70
CA PHE A 273 11.67 5.01 14.14
C PHE A 273 12.80 4.08 14.59
N LEU A 274 12.89 2.88 14.02
CA LEU A 274 13.99 1.96 14.30
C LEU A 274 15.34 2.57 13.89
N THR A 275 15.40 3.16 12.69
CA THR A 275 16.61 3.81 12.19
C THR A 275 17.03 4.99 13.07
N LEU A 276 16.08 5.85 13.42
CA LEU A 276 16.34 7.02 14.26
C LEU A 276 16.83 6.61 15.65
N PHE A 277 16.18 5.63 16.27
CA PHE A 277 16.59 5.09 17.57
C PHE A 277 17.99 4.47 17.50
N SER A 278 18.24 3.61 16.52
CA SER A 278 19.54 2.94 16.36
C SER A 278 20.66 3.96 16.11
N LEU A 279 20.40 4.98 15.28
CA LEU A 279 21.35 6.06 15.01
C LEU A 279 21.66 6.87 16.26
N ALA A 280 20.64 7.24 17.05
CA ALA A 280 20.84 7.98 18.30
C ALA A 280 21.73 7.20 19.29
N VAL A 281 21.41 5.92 19.49
CA VAL A 281 22.23 5.06 20.39
C VAL A 281 23.63 4.87 19.82
N PHE A 282 23.78 4.68 18.52
CA PHE A 282 25.09 4.57 17.85
C PHE A 282 25.94 5.81 18.09
N LEU A 283 25.38 7.00 17.89
CA LEU A 283 26.10 8.27 18.11
C LEU A 283 26.53 8.46 19.58
N VAL A 284 25.65 8.11 20.53
CA VAL A 284 25.96 8.15 21.95
C VAL A 284 27.13 7.19 22.29
N CYS A 285 27.08 5.97 21.76
CA CYS A 285 28.16 4.99 21.95
C CYS A 285 29.49 5.47 21.33
N CYS A 286 29.46 6.01 20.10
CA CYS A 286 30.63 6.58 19.44
C CYS A 286 31.23 7.74 20.24
N ASN A 287 30.40 8.66 20.74
CA ASN A 287 30.85 9.77 21.58
C ASN A 287 31.50 9.27 22.90
N THR A 288 30.90 8.25 23.50
CA THR A 288 31.43 7.62 24.71
C THR A 288 32.82 6.97 24.47
N LEU A 289 32.95 6.26 23.33
CA LEU A 289 34.23 5.67 22.91
C LEU A 289 35.30 6.74 22.67
N ASN A 290 34.97 7.79 21.91
CA ASN A 290 35.86 8.89 21.59
C ASN A 290 36.32 9.62 22.89
N ARG A 291 35.38 9.89 23.81
CA ARG A 291 35.70 10.49 25.09
C ARG A 291 36.69 9.62 25.93
N ARG A 292 36.43 8.31 25.95
CA ARG A 292 37.30 7.36 26.63
C ARG A 292 38.70 7.33 26.03
N GLU A 293 38.82 7.32 24.71
CA GLU A 293 40.09 7.35 24.00
C GLU A 293 40.88 8.60 24.32
N ARG A 294 40.25 9.77 24.33
CA ARG A 294 40.88 11.03 24.74
C ARG A 294 41.46 10.96 26.15
N LEU A 295 40.65 10.48 27.11
CA LEU A 295 41.10 10.34 28.50
C LEU A 295 42.29 9.37 28.65
N VAL A 296 42.31 8.27 27.92
CA VAL A 296 43.43 7.32 27.91
C VAL A 296 44.67 7.94 27.29
N ASN A 297 44.55 8.71 26.23
CA ASN A 297 45.66 9.38 25.56
C ASN A 297 46.25 10.49 26.45
N GLU A 298 45.40 11.28 27.11
CA GLU A 298 45.85 12.27 28.12
C GLU A 298 46.55 11.63 29.28
N ALA A 299 46.05 10.52 29.82
CA ALA A 299 46.70 9.78 30.89
C ALA A 299 48.07 9.22 30.46
N ARG A 300 48.20 8.76 29.21
CA ARG A 300 49.47 8.27 28.65
C ARG A 300 50.50 9.40 28.46
N SER A 301 50.07 10.58 28.00
CA SER A 301 50.97 11.73 27.81
C SER A 301 51.51 12.29 29.12
N ASN A 302 50.78 12.12 30.22
CA ASN A 302 51.18 12.58 31.56
C ASN A 302 52.07 11.58 32.33
N LEU A 303 52.33 10.40 31.76
CA LEU A 303 53.26 9.45 32.37
C LEU A 303 54.70 9.90 32.12
N PRO A 304 55.55 9.99 33.15
CA PRO A 304 56.98 10.33 32.97
C PRO A 304 57.63 9.29 32.07
N ALA A 305 58.51 9.77 31.16
CA ALA A 305 59.28 8.88 30.30
C ALA A 305 60.10 7.95 31.24
N ARG A 306 59.81 6.64 31.10
CA ARG A 306 60.68 5.66 31.79
C ARG A 306 62.08 5.79 31.18
N VAL A 307 63.01 6.34 31.96
CA VAL A 307 64.45 6.33 31.70
C VAL A 307 64.98 4.91 31.86
#